data_43cdcb44f3c5e3b1965f3add06d2ef4f
#
_entry.id   43cdcb44f3c5e3b1965f3add06d2ef4f
#
_cell.length_a   1.000
_cell.length_b   1.000
_cell.length_c   1.000
_cell.angle_alpha   90.00
_cell.angle_beta   90.00
_cell.angle_gamma   90.00
#
_symmetry.space_group_name_H-M   'P 1'
#
loop_
_entity.id
_entity.type
_entity.pdbx_description
1 polymer ?
#
loop_
_entity_poly.entity_id
_entity_poly.type
_entity_poly.pdbx_seq_one_letter_code
_entity_poly.pdbx_strand_id
1 'polypeptide(L)'
;MEQVARSYLIYDITDSAVMLGAINLSGAIPILVLSLFGGAVADRFPKKTLIQLSQVGMTIVFLCYGVAVSIGYLTKDHPESWWVLLAGGTIMGIIIALAMPSRAAIIPEIVDRERLMNAISLNTMGMSFFQLAGPAIAGYIIAGFGYATVFFIMSGLNAAAIVFTLFLPKTLPVQVIRKNVHKEIVEGFKYIISHRTVLLILAFFVAAILLAMPFQMLMPVFAKDILKVGVEGQGTLMSMSGAGAIAASLVIASLPSRKRALTLLLSNIVMGVALVVFAFSTSWMLSLMMMIMVGIGRIGGNTTGNALVQTHTEPEYLGRVMSIMMLNFGLSGLGTFFAGVLAETISAPWAIGGLAMVLIGISLFAVIFLPGFRKID
;
A
#
# COMPACT_ATOMS: atom_id res chain seq x y z
N MET A 1 -7.43 6.40 -6.58
CA MET A 1 -7.93 7.79 -6.62
C MET A 1 -7.41 8.61 -5.43
N GLU A 2 -7.70 8.19 -4.19
CA GLU A 2 -7.34 8.93 -2.96
C GLU A 2 -5.84 9.27 -2.89
N GLN A 3 -4.97 8.30 -3.12
CA GLN A 3 -3.53 8.51 -3.06
C GLN A 3 -3.06 9.62 -4.03
N VAL A 4 -3.54 9.64 -5.27
CA VAL A 4 -3.21 10.67 -6.26
C VAL A 4 -3.72 12.03 -5.80
N ALA A 5 -5.01 12.11 -5.44
CA ALA A 5 -5.64 13.38 -5.05
C ALA A 5 -4.96 13.99 -3.82
N ARG A 6 -4.74 13.18 -2.77
CA ARG A 6 -4.18 13.67 -1.51
C ARG A 6 -2.70 14.01 -1.62
N SER A 7 -1.90 13.16 -2.29
CA SER A 7 -0.46 13.43 -2.44
C SER A 7 -0.19 14.63 -3.34
N TYR A 8 -0.91 14.76 -4.45
CA TYR A 8 -0.71 15.90 -5.33
C TYR A 8 -1.20 17.21 -4.71
N LEU A 9 -2.36 17.18 -4.02
CA LEU A 9 -2.90 18.37 -3.34
C LEU A 9 -1.97 18.88 -2.25
N ILE A 10 -1.45 18.02 -1.36
CA ILE A 10 -0.52 18.45 -0.31
C ILE A 10 0.75 19.03 -0.92
N TYR A 11 1.27 18.41 -1.97
CA TYR A 11 2.45 18.92 -2.66
C TYR A 11 2.16 20.23 -3.40
N ASP A 12 0.96 20.37 -3.95
CA ASP A 12 0.54 21.60 -4.62
C ASP A 12 0.39 22.79 -3.64
N ILE A 13 -0.06 22.52 -2.40
CA ILE A 13 -0.21 23.53 -1.34
C ILE A 13 1.15 23.91 -0.71
N THR A 14 2.03 22.94 -0.47
CA THR A 14 3.21 23.13 0.38
C THR A 14 4.53 23.17 -0.38
N ASP A 15 4.56 22.69 -1.62
CA ASP A 15 5.76 22.47 -2.43
C ASP A 15 6.88 21.72 -1.66
N SER A 16 6.53 20.92 -0.62
CA SER A 16 7.46 20.22 0.26
C SER A 16 7.37 18.70 0.12
N ALA A 17 8.50 18.08 -0.14
CA ALA A 17 8.62 16.60 -0.19
C ALA A 17 8.50 15.98 1.22
N VAL A 18 8.91 16.70 2.28
CA VAL A 18 8.72 16.25 3.67
C VAL A 18 7.24 16.14 4.01
N MET A 19 6.40 17.06 3.51
CA MET A 19 4.95 17.01 3.74
C MET A 19 4.29 15.81 3.08
N LEU A 20 4.79 15.34 1.93
CA LEU A 20 4.37 14.06 1.35
C LEU A 20 4.66 12.87 2.27
N GLY A 21 5.83 12.89 2.89
CA GLY A 21 6.19 11.92 3.92
C GLY A 21 5.32 12.00 5.16
N ALA A 22 5.09 13.22 5.67
CA ALA A 22 4.28 13.47 6.87
C ALA A 22 2.82 13.02 6.69
N ILE A 23 2.21 13.27 5.53
CA ILE A 23 0.83 12.86 5.25
C ILE A 23 0.70 11.33 5.17
N ASN A 24 1.71 10.63 4.66
CA ASN A 24 1.71 9.17 4.68
C ASN A 24 1.90 8.62 6.10
N LEU A 25 2.81 9.23 6.85
CA LEU A 25 3.11 8.88 8.23
C LEU A 25 1.89 9.08 9.15
N SER A 26 1.10 10.16 8.93
CA SER A 26 -0.12 10.44 9.70
C SER A 26 -1.13 9.30 9.64
N GLY A 27 -1.29 8.64 8.50
CA GLY A 27 -2.11 7.44 8.37
C GLY A 27 -1.43 6.15 8.83
N ALA A 28 -0.11 6.06 8.66
CA ALA A 28 0.67 4.87 8.99
C ALA A 28 0.81 4.64 10.51
N ILE A 29 0.96 5.72 11.30
CA ILE A 29 1.08 5.61 12.78
C ILE A 29 -0.16 4.94 13.40
N PRO A 30 -1.40 5.38 13.13
CA PRO A 30 -2.58 4.68 13.62
C PRO A 30 -2.63 3.21 13.17
N ILE A 31 -2.26 2.92 11.93
CA ILE A 31 -2.23 1.54 11.43
C ILE A 31 -1.23 0.71 12.25
N LEU A 32 -0.01 1.21 12.49
CA LEU A 32 0.99 0.50 13.30
C LEU A 32 0.50 0.21 14.72
N VAL A 33 -0.10 1.22 15.37
CA VAL A 33 -0.54 1.10 16.76
C VAL A 33 -1.81 0.25 16.90
N LEU A 34 -2.79 0.47 16.02
CA LEU A 34 -4.11 -0.11 16.16
C LEU A 34 -4.30 -1.43 15.41
N SER A 35 -3.45 -1.78 14.43
CA SER A 35 -3.58 -3.05 13.69
C SER A 35 -3.48 -4.28 14.61
N LEU A 36 -2.70 -4.17 15.68
CA LEU A 36 -2.58 -5.20 16.71
C LEU A 36 -3.88 -5.41 17.49
N PHE A 37 -4.70 -4.37 17.60
CA PHE A 37 -5.99 -4.41 18.27
C PHE A 37 -7.17 -4.65 17.30
N GLY A 38 -6.95 -4.40 16.00
CA GLY A 38 -7.99 -4.51 14.96
C GLY A 38 -8.61 -5.91 14.89
N GLY A 39 -7.83 -6.95 15.04
CA GLY A 39 -8.32 -8.34 15.14
C GLY A 39 -9.26 -8.53 16.32
N ALA A 40 -8.85 -8.10 17.52
CA ALA A 40 -9.67 -8.21 18.74
C ALA A 40 -10.97 -7.40 18.66
N VAL A 41 -10.99 -6.29 17.93
CA VAL A 41 -12.20 -5.49 17.64
C VAL A 41 -13.08 -6.22 16.63
N ALA A 42 -12.51 -6.76 15.54
CA ALA A 42 -13.23 -7.52 14.53
C ALA A 42 -13.94 -8.76 15.09
N ASP A 43 -13.37 -9.36 16.14
CA ASP A 43 -13.94 -10.53 16.79
C ASP A 43 -15.09 -10.17 17.77
N ARG A 44 -15.07 -8.97 18.35
CA ARG A 44 -16.07 -8.53 19.34
C ARG A 44 -17.32 -7.90 18.71
N PHE A 45 -17.20 -7.33 17.54
CA PHE A 45 -18.28 -6.62 16.88
C PHE A 45 -18.72 -7.32 15.59
N PRO A 46 -19.99 -7.21 15.19
CA PRO A 46 -20.44 -7.74 13.90
C PRO A 46 -19.61 -7.12 12.77
N LYS A 47 -18.99 -7.97 11.94
CA LYS A 47 -18.11 -7.52 10.85
C LYS A 47 -18.80 -6.57 9.88
N LYS A 48 -20.09 -6.84 9.57
CA LYS A 48 -20.95 -5.94 8.79
C LYS A 48 -20.97 -4.52 9.36
N THR A 49 -21.17 -4.38 10.67
CA THR A 49 -21.25 -3.07 11.35
C THR A 49 -19.91 -2.33 11.26
N LEU A 50 -18.79 -3.01 11.49
CA LEU A 50 -17.46 -2.41 11.37
C LEU A 50 -17.16 -1.93 9.94
N ILE A 51 -17.57 -2.70 8.93
CA ILE A 51 -17.44 -2.29 7.53
C ILE A 51 -18.29 -1.06 7.24
N GLN A 52 -19.54 -1.03 7.69
CA GLN A 52 -20.44 0.11 7.50
C GLN A 52 -19.93 1.37 8.20
N LEU A 53 -19.49 1.26 9.45
CA LEU A 53 -18.88 2.38 10.18
C LEU A 53 -17.63 2.91 9.46
N SER A 54 -16.81 2.01 8.90
CA SER A 54 -15.64 2.41 8.11
C SER A 54 -16.04 3.19 6.85
N GLN A 55 -17.09 2.76 6.15
CA GLN A 55 -17.60 3.44 4.96
C GLN A 55 -18.18 4.81 5.30
N VAL A 56 -18.95 4.92 6.40
CA VAL A 56 -19.48 6.21 6.90
C VAL A 56 -18.32 7.16 7.23
N GLY A 57 -17.34 6.69 8.00
CA GLY A 57 -16.17 7.50 8.34
C GLY A 57 -15.40 7.98 7.12
N MET A 58 -15.15 7.10 6.14
CA MET A 58 -14.49 7.47 4.87
C MET A 58 -15.35 8.47 4.07
N THR A 59 -16.66 8.27 4.01
CA THR A 59 -17.60 9.22 3.35
C THR A 59 -17.45 10.61 3.94
N ILE A 60 -17.45 10.71 5.28
CA ILE A 60 -17.33 12.00 5.99
C ILE A 60 -15.96 12.65 5.71
N VAL A 61 -14.87 11.89 5.79
CA VAL A 61 -13.52 12.44 5.53
C VAL A 61 -13.41 12.99 4.12
N PHE A 62 -13.87 12.24 3.10
CA PHE A 62 -13.82 12.71 1.72
C PHE A 62 -14.76 13.88 1.46
N LEU A 63 -15.94 13.90 2.11
CA LEU A 63 -16.85 15.04 2.04
C LEU A 63 -16.20 16.29 2.64
N CYS A 64 -15.56 16.18 3.81
CA CYS A 64 -14.83 17.28 4.43
C CYS A 64 -13.70 17.81 3.53
N TYR A 65 -12.92 16.93 2.90
CA TYR A 65 -11.90 17.35 1.94
C TYR A 65 -12.50 18.08 0.73
N GLY A 66 -13.57 17.52 0.14
CA GLY A 66 -14.25 18.13 -0.99
C GLY A 66 -14.80 19.52 -0.65
N VAL A 67 -15.44 19.68 0.51
CA VAL A 67 -15.96 20.97 1.00
C VAL A 67 -14.80 21.94 1.27
N ALA A 68 -13.75 21.52 1.98
CA ALA A 68 -12.62 22.38 2.31
C ALA A 68 -11.89 22.91 1.06
N VAL A 69 -11.79 22.10 -0.01
CA VAL A 69 -11.29 22.56 -1.32
C VAL A 69 -12.27 23.52 -1.98
N SER A 70 -13.58 23.21 -1.96
CA SER A 70 -14.60 24.01 -2.65
C SER A 70 -14.78 25.42 -2.06
N ILE A 71 -14.60 25.57 -0.75
CA ILE A 71 -14.67 26.89 -0.07
C ILE A 71 -13.33 27.67 -0.14
N GLY A 72 -12.30 27.10 -0.82
CA GLY A 72 -11.02 27.75 -0.97
C GLY A 72 -10.12 27.70 0.28
N TYR A 73 -10.43 26.85 1.28
CA TYR A 73 -9.59 26.69 2.47
C TYR A 73 -8.35 25.83 2.22
N LEU A 74 -8.50 24.72 1.46
CA LEU A 74 -7.39 23.86 1.03
C LEU A 74 -6.85 24.34 -0.33
N THR A 75 -6.05 25.42 -0.30
CA THR A 75 -5.46 26.06 -1.48
C THR A 75 -4.04 26.54 -1.18
N LYS A 76 -3.31 26.96 -2.22
CA LYS A 76 -1.98 27.58 -2.09
C LYS A 76 -1.99 28.88 -1.30
N ASP A 77 -3.11 29.59 -1.31
CA ASP A 77 -3.26 30.85 -0.60
C ASP A 77 -3.34 30.66 0.92
N HIS A 78 -3.64 29.44 1.35
CA HIS A 78 -3.71 29.01 2.75
C HIS A 78 -2.78 27.82 3.02
N PRO A 79 -1.44 28.01 2.96
CA PRO A 79 -0.49 26.91 3.11
C PRO A 79 -0.58 26.22 4.48
N GLU A 80 -1.02 26.92 5.52
CA GLU A 80 -1.26 26.37 6.85
C GLU A 80 -2.39 25.32 6.89
N SER A 81 -3.25 25.26 5.88
CA SER A 81 -4.38 24.31 5.80
C SER A 81 -3.98 22.83 5.67
N TRP A 82 -2.69 22.53 5.46
CA TRP A 82 -2.15 21.18 5.33
C TRP A 82 -2.56 20.24 6.49
N TRP A 83 -2.80 20.78 7.69
CA TRP A 83 -3.19 19.98 8.86
C TRP A 83 -4.51 19.22 8.64
N VAL A 84 -5.43 19.75 7.83
CA VAL A 84 -6.71 19.08 7.49
C VAL A 84 -6.44 17.74 6.81
N LEU A 85 -5.47 17.73 5.86
CA LEU A 85 -5.10 16.51 5.15
C LEU A 85 -4.38 15.51 6.08
N LEU A 86 -3.58 15.99 7.04
CA LEU A 86 -2.95 15.14 8.04
C LEU A 86 -4.00 14.56 9.02
N ALA A 87 -4.90 15.39 9.52
CA ALA A 87 -5.95 14.96 10.43
C ALA A 87 -6.86 13.90 9.78
N GLY A 88 -7.31 14.15 8.56
CA GLY A 88 -8.09 13.15 7.80
C GLY A 88 -7.28 11.89 7.49
N GLY A 89 -5.98 12.01 7.18
CA GLY A 89 -5.08 10.86 7.02
C GLY A 89 -4.99 10.02 8.29
N THR A 90 -4.89 10.65 9.46
CA THR A 90 -4.90 9.98 10.77
C THR A 90 -6.23 9.25 10.99
N ILE A 91 -7.36 9.90 10.74
CA ILE A 91 -8.70 9.29 10.86
C ILE A 91 -8.84 8.10 9.91
N MET A 92 -8.40 8.24 8.66
CA MET A 92 -8.41 7.15 7.68
C MET A 92 -7.54 5.98 8.13
N GLY A 93 -6.36 6.24 8.69
CA GLY A 93 -5.49 5.21 9.28
C GLY A 93 -6.16 4.44 10.40
N ILE A 94 -6.87 5.12 11.32
CA ILE A 94 -7.68 4.49 12.38
C ILE A 94 -8.76 3.60 11.77
N ILE A 95 -9.53 4.13 10.80
CA ILE A 95 -10.61 3.41 10.13
C ILE A 95 -10.07 2.14 9.44
N ILE A 96 -8.97 2.25 8.70
CA ILE A 96 -8.35 1.11 7.99
C ILE A 96 -7.88 0.06 9.00
N ALA A 97 -7.18 0.45 10.05
CA ALA A 97 -6.64 -0.46 11.05
C ALA A 97 -7.74 -1.32 11.71
N LEU A 98 -8.89 -0.72 11.98
CA LEU A 98 -10.01 -1.41 12.65
C LEU A 98 -10.88 -2.21 11.67
N ALA A 99 -11.06 -1.74 10.43
CA ALA A 99 -11.97 -2.36 9.48
C ALA A 99 -11.31 -3.44 8.60
N MET A 100 -9.99 -3.38 8.37
CA MET A 100 -9.30 -4.30 7.45
C MET A 100 -9.44 -5.78 7.84
N PRO A 101 -9.31 -6.19 9.12
CA PRO A 101 -9.53 -7.57 9.51
C PRO A 101 -10.97 -8.04 9.23
N SER A 102 -11.97 -7.18 9.48
CA SER A 102 -13.38 -7.49 9.22
C SER A 102 -13.67 -7.67 7.72
N ARG A 103 -13.05 -6.85 6.87
CA ARG A 103 -13.17 -6.98 5.40
C ARG A 103 -12.59 -8.29 4.87
N ALA A 104 -11.46 -8.72 5.41
CA ALA A 104 -10.85 -10.00 5.03
C ALA A 104 -11.68 -11.20 5.52
N ALA A 105 -12.25 -11.11 6.72
CA ALA A 105 -12.95 -12.21 7.35
C ALA A 105 -14.43 -12.34 6.94
N ILE A 106 -15.05 -11.34 6.30
CA ILE A 106 -16.47 -11.40 5.94
C ILE A 106 -16.76 -12.33 4.75
N ILE A 107 -15.84 -12.40 3.77
CA ILE A 107 -16.05 -13.18 2.54
C ILE A 107 -16.36 -14.65 2.84
N PRO A 108 -15.56 -15.37 3.66
CA PRO A 108 -15.86 -16.77 3.97
C PRO A 108 -17.09 -16.96 4.86
N GLU A 109 -17.65 -15.90 5.47
CA GLU A 109 -18.88 -15.99 6.25
C GLU A 109 -20.17 -15.81 5.42
N ILE A 110 -20.08 -15.14 4.27
CA ILE A 110 -21.25 -14.82 3.45
C ILE A 110 -21.36 -15.65 2.18
N VAL A 111 -20.33 -16.49 1.90
CA VAL A 111 -20.26 -17.30 0.68
C VAL A 111 -20.05 -18.78 1.06
N ASP A 112 -20.79 -19.68 0.41
CA ASP A 112 -20.63 -21.11 0.58
C ASP A 112 -19.20 -21.56 0.20
N ARG A 113 -18.70 -22.61 0.87
CA ARG A 113 -17.34 -23.14 0.65
C ARG A 113 -17.04 -23.46 -0.82
N GLU A 114 -18.03 -23.95 -1.55
CA GLU A 114 -17.90 -24.29 -2.98
C GLU A 114 -17.64 -23.06 -3.85
N ARG A 115 -18.17 -21.90 -3.47
CA ARG A 115 -18.04 -20.62 -4.21
C ARG A 115 -16.98 -19.68 -3.64
N LEU A 116 -16.35 -20.05 -2.53
CA LEU A 116 -15.40 -19.20 -1.82
C LEU A 116 -14.23 -18.77 -2.73
N MET A 117 -13.66 -19.69 -3.50
CA MET A 117 -12.57 -19.37 -4.41
C MET A 117 -13.00 -18.37 -5.50
N ASN A 118 -14.21 -18.51 -6.03
CA ASN A 118 -14.75 -17.56 -7.02
C ASN A 118 -14.95 -16.18 -6.41
N ALA A 119 -15.46 -16.09 -5.19
CA ALA A 119 -15.66 -14.81 -4.48
C ALA A 119 -14.32 -14.11 -4.20
N ILE A 120 -13.30 -14.85 -3.74
CA ILE A 120 -11.95 -14.30 -3.52
C ILE A 120 -11.34 -13.82 -4.84
N SER A 121 -11.47 -14.63 -5.91
CA SER A 121 -10.95 -14.26 -7.24
C SER A 121 -11.62 -13.00 -7.79
N LEU A 122 -12.93 -12.87 -7.66
CA LEU A 122 -13.69 -11.69 -8.11
C LEU A 122 -13.30 -10.44 -7.31
N ASN A 123 -13.16 -10.58 -5.98
CA ASN A 123 -12.68 -9.49 -5.12
C ASN A 123 -11.27 -9.03 -5.53
N THR A 124 -10.36 -9.97 -5.75
CA THR A 124 -8.98 -9.68 -6.18
C THR A 124 -8.94 -9.02 -7.56
N MET A 125 -9.75 -9.50 -8.50
CA MET A 125 -9.87 -8.90 -9.83
C MET A 125 -10.38 -7.47 -9.77
N GLY A 126 -11.41 -7.21 -8.95
CA GLY A 126 -11.91 -5.84 -8.71
C GLY A 126 -10.85 -4.92 -8.12
N MET A 127 -10.13 -5.39 -7.10
CA MET A 127 -9.03 -4.61 -6.50
C MET A 127 -7.93 -4.30 -7.52
N SER A 128 -7.53 -5.27 -8.34
CA SER A 128 -6.52 -5.10 -9.38
C SER A 128 -6.96 -4.12 -10.48
N PHE A 129 -8.23 -4.20 -10.90
CA PHE A 129 -8.81 -3.26 -11.85
C PHE A 129 -8.76 -1.82 -11.33
N PHE A 130 -9.22 -1.58 -10.10
CA PHE A 130 -9.18 -0.24 -9.52
C PHE A 130 -7.77 0.24 -9.18
N GLN A 131 -6.83 -0.66 -8.93
CA GLN A 131 -5.42 -0.30 -8.76
C GLN A 131 -4.80 0.18 -10.09
N LEU A 132 -5.22 -0.41 -11.20
CA LEU A 132 -4.81 0.01 -12.55
C LEU A 132 -5.53 1.30 -12.98
N ALA A 133 -6.85 1.31 -12.97
CA ALA A 133 -7.65 2.40 -13.55
C ALA A 133 -7.77 3.61 -12.61
N GLY A 134 -7.83 3.39 -11.29
CA GLY A 134 -8.12 4.42 -10.29
C GLY A 134 -7.17 5.63 -10.33
N PRO A 135 -5.86 5.46 -10.39
CA PRO A 135 -4.92 6.58 -10.43
C PRO A 135 -5.07 7.45 -11.70
N ALA A 136 -5.19 6.83 -12.89
CA ALA A 136 -5.40 7.58 -14.13
C ALA A 136 -6.72 8.34 -14.09
N ILE A 137 -7.83 7.68 -13.73
CA ILE A 137 -9.15 8.32 -13.60
C ILE A 137 -9.06 9.53 -12.66
N ALA A 138 -8.39 9.39 -11.50
CA ALA A 138 -8.21 10.50 -10.58
C ALA A 138 -7.43 11.66 -11.20
N GLY A 139 -6.31 11.37 -11.86
CA GLY A 139 -5.46 12.38 -12.51
C GLY A 139 -6.24 13.19 -13.54
N TYR A 140 -6.96 12.51 -14.45
CA TYR A 140 -7.76 13.18 -15.48
C TYR A 140 -8.95 13.96 -14.90
N ILE A 141 -9.64 13.46 -13.87
CA ILE A 141 -10.72 14.20 -13.22
C ILE A 141 -10.16 15.45 -12.53
N ILE A 142 -9.03 15.35 -11.82
CA ILE A 142 -8.42 16.51 -11.17
C ILE A 142 -8.02 17.56 -12.21
N ALA A 143 -7.39 17.17 -13.31
CA ALA A 143 -6.97 18.09 -14.37
C ALA A 143 -8.15 18.81 -15.04
N GLY A 144 -9.27 18.11 -15.27
CA GLY A 144 -10.43 18.69 -15.94
C GLY A 144 -11.44 19.39 -15.00
N PHE A 145 -11.60 18.90 -13.77
CA PHE A 145 -12.69 19.31 -12.87
C PHE A 145 -12.23 19.70 -11.46
N GLY A 146 -10.91 19.61 -11.19
CA GLY A 146 -10.33 19.99 -9.91
C GLY A 146 -10.42 18.91 -8.81
N TYR A 147 -9.71 19.16 -7.70
CA TYR A 147 -9.60 18.23 -6.57
C TYR A 147 -10.93 17.97 -5.86
N ALA A 148 -11.78 19.01 -5.70
CA ALA A 148 -13.07 18.88 -5.02
C ALA A 148 -13.93 17.79 -5.65
N THR A 149 -13.98 17.75 -6.98
CA THR A 149 -14.77 16.78 -7.75
C THR A 149 -14.35 15.33 -7.43
N VAL A 150 -13.05 15.04 -7.37
CA VAL A 150 -12.57 13.69 -7.02
C VAL A 150 -12.96 13.32 -5.60
N PHE A 151 -12.83 14.24 -4.63
CA PHE A 151 -13.23 13.95 -3.25
C PHE A 151 -14.74 13.75 -3.12
N PHE A 152 -15.58 14.51 -3.82
CA PHE A 152 -17.03 14.28 -3.84
C PHE A 152 -17.40 12.95 -4.50
N ILE A 153 -16.75 12.58 -5.61
CA ILE A 153 -16.93 11.25 -6.23
C ILE A 153 -16.57 10.15 -5.26
N MET A 154 -15.44 10.26 -4.55
CA MET A 154 -15.02 9.25 -3.57
C MET A 154 -15.95 9.17 -2.38
N SER A 155 -16.47 10.31 -1.91
CA SER A 155 -17.52 10.35 -0.88
C SER A 155 -18.79 9.66 -1.38
N GLY A 156 -19.26 9.96 -2.57
CA GLY A 156 -20.45 9.35 -3.18
C GLY A 156 -20.31 7.84 -3.39
N LEU A 157 -19.14 7.37 -3.85
CA LEU A 157 -18.84 5.93 -4.02
C LEU A 157 -18.84 5.19 -2.66
N ASN A 158 -18.30 5.79 -1.60
CA ASN A 158 -18.36 5.19 -0.26
C ASN A 158 -19.79 5.20 0.28
N ALA A 159 -20.55 6.28 0.06
CA ALA A 159 -21.97 6.33 0.43
C ALA A 159 -22.80 5.26 -0.33
N ALA A 160 -22.57 5.09 -1.63
CA ALA A 160 -23.20 4.01 -2.39
C ALA A 160 -22.80 2.62 -1.86
N ALA A 161 -21.52 2.43 -1.48
CA ALA A 161 -21.07 1.18 -0.89
C ALA A 161 -21.79 0.87 0.45
N ILE A 162 -22.18 1.89 1.24
CA ILE A 162 -23.01 1.68 2.45
C ILE A 162 -24.35 1.04 2.06
N VAL A 163 -25.00 1.56 1.01
CA VAL A 163 -26.28 1.01 0.53
C VAL A 163 -26.15 -0.47 0.16
N PHE A 164 -25.10 -0.83 -0.61
CA PHE A 164 -24.86 -2.24 -0.96
C PHE A 164 -24.57 -3.11 0.26
N THR A 165 -23.83 -2.61 1.25
CA THR A 165 -23.53 -3.37 2.47
C THR A 165 -24.75 -3.52 3.40
N LEU A 166 -25.81 -2.71 3.25
CA LEU A 166 -27.07 -2.94 3.96
C LEU A 166 -27.73 -4.29 3.61
N PHE A 167 -27.54 -4.76 2.37
CA PHE A 167 -28.08 -6.04 1.89
C PHE A 167 -27.25 -7.26 2.31
N LEU A 168 -26.07 -7.07 2.90
CA LEU A 168 -25.30 -8.19 3.43
C LEU A 168 -26.01 -8.86 4.61
N PRO A 169 -25.92 -10.19 4.75
CA PRO A 169 -26.47 -10.89 5.89
C PRO A 169 -25.85 -10.40 7.20
N LYS A 170 -26.58 -10.56 8.29
CA LYS A 170 -26.09 -10.23 9.63
C LYS A 170 -24.96 -11.21 9.99
N THR A 171 -23.80 -10.68 10.30
CA THR A 171 -22.68 -11.46 10.84
C THR A 171 -22.75 -11.48 12.35
N LEU A 172 -22.49 -12.63 12.96
CA LEU A 172 -22.45 -12.74 14.41
C LEU A 172 -21.02 -12.51 14.92
N PRO A 173 -20.85 -11.91 16.11
CA PRO A 173 -19.55 -11.84 16.75
C PRO A 173 -19.04 -13.26 17.01
N VAL A 174 -17.78 -13.51 16.75
CA VAL A 174 -17.15 -14.80 17.11
C VAL A 174 -16.82 -14.75 18.59
N GLN A 175 -17.24 -15.76 19.36
CA GLN A 175 -16.82 -15.90 20.76
C GLN A 175 -15.33 -16.28 20.79
N VAL A 176 -14.45 -15.30 21.04
CA VAL A 176 -13.02 -15.55 21.09
C VAL A 176 -12.60 -15.86 22.53
N ILE A 177 -11.88 -16.96 22.68
CA ILE A 177 -11.09 -17.25 23.89
C ILE A 177 -10.06 -16.13 24.02
N ARG A 178 -10.09 -15.42 25.18
CA ARG A 178 -9.16 -14.31 25.49
C ARG A 178 -7.71 -14.80 25.39
N LYS A 179 -7.08 -14.60 24.25
CA LYS A 179 -5.64 -14.76 24.12
C LYS A 179 -4.95 -13.43 24.44
N ASN A 180 -3.82 -13.51 25.09
CA ASN A 180 -3.02 -12.34 25.44
C ASN A 180 -2.27 -11.88 24.17
N VAL A 181 -2.82 -10.86 23.48
CA VAL A 181 -2.28 -10.33 22.19
C VAL A 181 -0.80 -9.98 22.33
N HIS A 182 -0.39 -9.38 23.44
CA HIS A 182 1.01 -9.03 23.68
C HIS A 182 1.91 -10.28 23.69
N LYS A 183 1.45 -11.37 24.33
CA LYS A 183 2.20 -12.63 24.38
C LYS A 183 2.32 -13.24 22.97
N GLU A 184 1.26 -13.24 22.19
CA GLU A 184 1.27 -13.76 20.81
C GLU A 184 2.24 -12.99 19.89
N ILE A 185 2.32 -11.66 20.03
CA ILE A 185 3.26 -10.83 19.28
C ILE A 185 4.70 -11.18 19.68
N VAL A 186 4.99 -11.23 20.97
CA VAL A 186 6.34 -11.57 21.46
C VAL A 186 6.75 -12.98 21.01
N GLU A 187 5.85 -13.96 21.07
CA GLU A 187 6.10 -15.32 20.58
C GLU A 187 6.34 -15.33 19.06
N GLY A 188 5.57 -14.56 18.28
CA GLY A 188 5.79 -14.40 16.85
C GLY A 188 7.17 -13.82 16.51
N PHE A 189 7.58 -12.74 17.18
CA PHE A 189 8.92 -12.18 17.03
C PHE A 189 10.03 -13.16 17.44
N LYS A 190 9.85 -13.86 18.55
CA LYS A 190 10.81 -14.87 19.01
C LYS A 190 10.96 -16.00 17.99
N TYR A 191 9.83 -16.47 17.42
CA TYR A 191 9.83 -17.47 16.36
C TYR A 191 10.59 -16.98 15.12
N ILE A 192 10.31 -15.76 14.64
CA ILE A 192 10.98 -15.17 13.47
C ILE A 192 12.50 -15.12 13.68
N ILE A 193 12.95 -14.63 14.84
CA ILE A 193 14.39 -14.52 15.16
C ILE A 193 15.06 -15.90 15.25
N SER A 194 14.35 -16.91 15.76
CA SER A 194 14.89 -18.28 15.88
C SER A 194 14.93 -19.04 14.54
N HIS A 195 14.15 -18.61 13.53
CA HIS A 195 14.06 -19.26 12.21
C HIS A 195 14.70 -18.41 11.12
N ARG A 196 16.00 -18.63 10.86
CA ARG A 196 16.82 -17.84 9.93
C ARG A 196 16.19 -17.67 8.55
N THR A 197 15.53 -18.69 8.02
CA THR A 197 14.86 -18.62 6.71
C THR A 197 13.71 -17.61 6.72
N VAL A 198 12.82 -17.69 7.71
CA VAL A 198 11.68 -16.76 7.87
C VAL A 198 12.17 -15.34 8.11
N LEU A 199 13.20 -15.17 8.95
CA LEU A 199 13.83 -13.88 9.21
C LEU A 199 14.38 -13.24 7.94
N LEU A 200 15.09 -13.98 7.10
CA LEU A 200 15.64 -13.46 5.84
C LEU A 200 14.54 -13.10 4.85
N ILE A 201 13.50 -13.94 4.70
CA ILE A 201 12.35 -13.62 3.83
C ILE A 201 11.70 -12.29 4.25
N LEU A 202 11.42 -12.14 5.54
CA LEU A 202 10.82 -10.93 6.09
C LEU A 202 11.76 -9.73 5.98
N ALA A 203 13.05 -9.89 6.18
CA ALA A 203 14.04 -8.81 6.04
C ALA A 203 14.06 -8.26 4.59
N PHE A 204 14.07 -9.13 3.57
CA PHE A 204 13.97 -8.69 2.17
C PHE A 204 12.63 -8.05 1.83
N PHE A 205 11.56 -8.54 2.42
CA PHE A 205 10.23 -7.96 2.25
C PHE A 205 10.15 -6.54 2.85
N VAL A 206 10.62 -6.37 4.08
CA VAL A 206 10.71 -5.07 4.76
C VAL A 206 11.66 -4.12 4.02
N ALA A 207 12.81 -4.61 3.55
CA ALA A 207 13.74 -3.80 2.76
C ALA A 207 13.07 -3.24 1.50
N ALA A 208 12.31 -4.06 0.76
CA ALA A 208 11.58 -3.61 -0.42
C ALA A 208 10.54 -2.53 -0.06
N ILE A 209 9.84 -2.65 1.07
CA ILE A 209 8.84 -1.68 1.53
C ILE A 209 9.50 -0.36 1.93
N LEU A 210 10.56 -0.40 2.71
CA LEU A 210 11.24 0.80 3.20
C LEU A 210 12.01 1.54 2.10
N LEU A 211 12.62 0.79 1.18
CA LEU A 211 13.55 1.36 0.20
C LEU A 211 12.90 1.64 -1.16
N ALA A 212 11.89 0.88 -1.56
CA ALA A 212 11.28 1.07 -2.86
C ALA A 212 9.91 1.76 -2.81
N MET A 213 9.03 1.43 -1.83
CA MET A 213 7.67 1.97 -1.79
C MET A 213 7.55 3.51 -1.67
N PRO A 214 8.53 4.24 -1.11
CA PRO A 214 8.48 5.70 -1.03
C PRO A 214 8.23 6.41 -2.37
N PHE A 215 8.60 5.79 -3.51
CA PHE A 215 8.38 6.39 -4.84
C PHE A 215 6.93 6.80 -5.08
N GLN A 216 5.97 6.03 -4.54
CA GLN A 216 4.54 6.30 -4.77
C GLN A 216 4.08 7.64 -4.19
N MET A 217 4.60 8.03 -3.03
CA MET A 217 4.24 9.30 -2.39
C MET A 217 5.07 10.47 -2.91
N LEU A 218 6.30 10.23 -3.40
CA LEU A 218 7.12 11.26 -4.03
C LEU A 218 6.78 11.46 -5.52
N MET A 219 5.83 10.72 -6.07
CA MET A 219 5.40 10.82 -7.47
C MET A 219 4.95 12.23 -7.89
N PRO A 220 4.27 13.05 -7.04
CA PRO A 220 3.97 14.44 -7.39
C PRO A 220 5.19 15.27 -7.74
N VAL A 221 6.31 15.10 -7.04
CA VAL A 221 7.58 15.79 -7.32
C VAL A 221 8.08 15.46 -8.72
N PHE A 222 8.06 14.17 -9.08
CA PHE A 222 8.45 13.74 -10.43
C PHE A 222 7.49 14.25 -11.51
N ALA A 223 6.19 14.18 -11.28
CA ALA A 223 5.19 14.57 -12.26
C ALA A 223 5.15 16.09 -12.49
N LYS A 224 5.29 16.90 -11.41
CA LYS A 224 5.20 18.36 -11.47
C LYS A 224 6.51 19.00 -11.89
N ASP A 225 7.63 18.65 -11.23
CA ASP A 225 8.87 19.40 -11.34
C ASP A 225 9.85 18.81 -12.33
N ILE A 226 9.95 17.47 -12.45
CA ILE A 226 10.94 16.79 -13.27
C ILE A 226 10.40 16.51 -14.68
N LEU A 227 9.27 15.80 -14.76
CA LEU A 227 8.67 15.40 -16.03
C LEU A 227 7.72 16.46 -16.59
N LYS A 228 7.22 17.38 -15.75
CA LYS A 228 6.31 18.47 -16.11
C LYS A 228 5.03 18.02 -16.83
N VAL A 229 4.48 16.89 -16.37
CA VAL A 229 3.31 16.23 -16.99
C VAL A 229 2.02 16.40 -16.19
N GLY A 230 2.06 17.13 -15.09
CA GLY A 230 0.89 17.43 -14.28
C GLY A 230 0.33 16.22 -13.51
N VAL A 231 -0.87 16.40 -12.97
CA VAL A 231 -1.55 15.38 -12.16
C VAL A 231 -2.06 14.21 -12.99
N GLU A 232 -2.46 14.44 -14.25
CA GLU A 232 -2.83 13.39 -15.19
C GLU A 232 -1.64 12.48 -15.53
N GLY A 233 -0.46 13.07 -15.66
CA GLY A 233 0.79 12.33 -15.83
C GLY A 233 1.12 11.47 -14.61
N GLN A 234 0.96 11.99 -13.39
CA GLN A 234 1.10 11.19 -12.18
C GLN A 234 0.13 9.99 -12.19
N GLY A 235 -1.15 10.24 -12.48
CA GLY A 235 -2.16 9.18 -12.55
C GLY A 235 -1.79 8.11 -13.56
N THR A 236 -1.31 8.53 -14.75
CA THR A 236 -0.88 7.62 -15.81
C THR A 236 0.34 6.78 -15.39
N LEU A 237 1.37 7.39 -14.78
CA LEU A 237 2.55 6.69 -14.28
C LEU A 237 2.17 5.59 -13.26
N MET A 238 1.31 5.93 -12.31
CA MET A 238 0.84 4.97 -11.30
C MET A 238 0.01 3.85 -11.93
N SER A 239 -0.79 4.15 -12.94
CA SER A 239 -1.57 3.17 -13.69
C SER A 239 -0.68 2.23 -14.52
N MET A 240 0.42 2.72 -15.10
CA MET A 240 1.40 1.86 -15.78
C MET A 240 2.05 0.87 -14.81
N SER A 241 2.33 1.28 -13.57
CA SER A 241 2.75 0.33 -12.53
C SER A 241 1.67 -0.72 -12.22
N GLY A 242 0.39 -0.34 -12.24
CA GLY A 242 -0.74 -1.26 -12.14
C GLY A 242 -0.80 -2.26 -13.30
N ALA A 243 -0.57 -1.81 -14.53
CA ALA A 243 -0.51 -2.68 -15.72
C ALA A 243 0.62 -3.71 -15.62
N GLY A 244 1.81 -3.27 -15.20
CA GLY A 244 2.95 -4.16 -14.93
C GLY A 244 2.64 -5.19 -13.85
N ALA A 245 1.94 -4.79 -12.80
CA ALA A 245 1.51 -5.68 -11.72
C ALA A 245 0.56 -6.80 -12.22
N ILE A 246 -0.40 -6.47 -13.08
CA ILE A 246 -1.31 -7.45 -13.69
C ILE A 246 -0.53 -8.40 -14.59
N ALA A 247 0.33 -7.89 -15.47
CA ALA A 247 1.17 -8.72 -16.34
C ALA A 247 2.03 -9.70 -15.53
N ALA A 248 2.68 -9.22 -14.47
CA ALA A 248 3.49 -10.05 -13.60
C ALA A 248 2.68 -11.13 -12.87
N SER A 249 1.47 -10.80 -12.40
CA SER A 249 0.62 -11.78 -11.70
C SER A 249 0.25 -12.96 -12.60
N LEU A 250 -0.03 -12.71 -13.87
CA LEU A 250 -0.32 -13.76 -14.88
C LEU A 250 0.91 -14.65 -15.15
N VAL A 251 2.09 -14.01 -15.31
CA VAL A 251 3.35 -14.74 -15.51
C VAL A 251 3.68 -15.60 -14.29
N ILE A 252 3.62 -15.04 -13.09
CA ILE A 252 3.96 -15.76 -11.85
C ILE A 252 3.01 -16.94 -11.61
N ALA A 253 1.71 -16.79 -11.93
CA ALA A 253 0.75 -17.87 -11.82
C ALA A 253 1.08 -19.06 -12.74
N SER A 254 1.80 -18.84 -13.83
CA SER A 254 2.24 -19.88 -14.78
C SER A 254 3.61 -20.47 -14.48
N LEU A 255 4.39 -19.84 -13.56
CA LEU A 255 5.73 -20.33 -13.23
C LEU A 255 5.68 -21.52 -12.27
N PRO A 256 6.56 -22.52 -12.47
CA PRO A 256 6.67 -23.64 -11.54
C PRO A 256 7.11 -23.13 -10.15
N SER A 257 6.64 -23.81 -9.10
CA SER A 257 6.91 -23.48 -7.70
C SER A 257 8.35 -23.78 -7.26
N ARG A 258 9.33 -23.46 -8.10
CA ARG A 258 10.76 -23.71 -7.82
C ARG A 258 11.52 -22.39 -7.69
N LYS A 259 12.50 -22.37 -6.75
CA LYS A 259 13.41 -21.23 -6.53
C LYS A 259 12.67 -19.92 -6.22
N ARG A 260 11.61 -19.97 -5.41
CA ARG A 260 10.80 -18.79 -5.06
C ARG A 260 11.64 -17.69 -4.41
N ALA A 261 12.61 -18.04 -3.56
CA ALA A 261 13.49 -17.04 -2.96
C ALA A 261 14.36 -16.31 -3.99
N LEU A 262 14.82 -17.01 -5.04
CA LEU A 262 15.50 -16.34 -6.15
C LEU A 262 14.56 -15.40 -6.91
N THR A 263 13.32 -15.80 -7.15
CA THR A 263 12.30 -14.94 -7.78
C THR A 263 12.04 -13.69 -6.94
N LEU A 264 11.97 -13.79 -5.61
CA LEU A 264 11.85 -12.64 -4.70
C LEU A 264 13.03 -11.66 -4.88
N LEU A 265 14.26 -12.17 -4.86
CA LEU A 265 15.47 -11.35 -5.01
C LEU A 265 15.54 -10.69 -6.39
N LEU A 266 15.26 -11.44 -7.46
CA LEU A 266 15.25 -10.91 -8.84
C LEU A 266 14.14 -9.85 -9.00
N SER A 267 12.98 -10.04 -8.41
CA SER A 267 11.89 -9.05 -8.41
C SER A 267 12.31 -7.74 -7.74
N ASN A 268 13.03 -7.83 -6.61
CA ASN A 268 13.57 -6.65 -5.93
C ASN A 268 14.63 -5.94 -6.78
N ILE A 269 15.50 -6.71 -7.48
CA ILE A 269 16.50 -6.15 -8.40
C ILE A 269 15.83 -5.45 -9.58
N VAL A 270 14.85 -6.10 -10.22
CA VAL A 270 14.09 -5.52 -11.34
C VAL A 270 13.41 -4.23 -10.91
N MET A 271 12.73 -4.23 -9.75
CA MET A 271 12.09 -3.04 -9.20
C MET A 271 13.11 -1.95 -8.89
N GLY A 272 14.24 -2.30 -8.27
CA GLY A 272 15.30 -1.37 -7.93
C GLY A 272 15.92 -0.73 -9.17
N VAL A 273 16.29 -1.52 -10.18
CA VAL A 273 16.86 -1.01 -11.45
C VAL A 273 15.86 -0.10 -12.15
N ALA A 274 14.60 -0.51 -12.23
CA ALA A 274 13.56 0.32 -12.83
C ALA A 274 13.36 1.65 -12.09
N LEU A 275 13.42 1.66 -10.75
CA LEU A 275 13.33 2.88 -9.94
C LEU A 275 14.56 3.78 -10.11
N VAL A 276 15.76 3.22 -10.21
CA VAL A 276 16.99 4.01 -10.49
C VAL A 276 16.85 4.70 -11.85
N VAL A 277 16.52 3.94 -12.89
CA VAL A 277 16.37 4.51 -14.24
C VAL A 277 15.23 5.54 -14.26
N PHE A 278 14.10 5.28 -13.62
CA PHE A 278 13.01 6.23 -13.49
C PHE A 278 13.43 7.51 -12.76
N ALA A 279 14.12 7.39 -11.63
CA ALA A 279 14.53 8.52 -10.79
C ALA A 279 15.41 9.54 -11.53
N PHE A 280 16.29 9.07 -12.41
CA PHE A 280 17.17 9.93 -13.20
C PHE A 280 16.68 10.21 -14.62
N SER A 281 15.48 9.71 -14.98
CA SER A 281 14.87 9.96 -16.30
C SER A 281 14.14 11.29 -16.35
N THR A 282 14.35 12.01 -17.43
CA THR A 282 13.54 13.18 -17.83
C THR A 282 12.63 12.88 -19.02
N SER A 283 12.71 11.65 -19.56
CA SER A 283 11.90 11.22 -20.72
C SER A 283 10.60 10.59 -20.25
N TRP A 284 9.47 11.14 -20.72
CA TRP A 284 8.14 10.63 -20.43
C TRP A 284 7.97 9.16 -20.82
N MET A 285 8.37 8.80 -22.06
CA MET A 285 8.22 7.43 -22.55
C MET A 285 9.05 6.43 -21.75
N LEU A 286 10.29 6.79 -21.41
CA LEU A 286 11.15 5.94 -20.58
C LEU A 286 10.57 5.77 -19.18
N SER A 287 10.03 6.84 -18.60
CA SER A 287 9.39 6.80 -17.28
C SER A 287 8.17 5.89 -17.27
N LEU A 288 7.33 5.89 -18.30
CA LEU A 288 6.21 4.97 -18.44
C LEU A 288 6.65 3.51 -18.50
N MET A 289 7.69 3.20 -19.31
CA MET A 289 8.24 1.84 -19.41
C MET A 289 8.81 1.38 -18.09
N MET A 290 9.55 2.25 -17.39
CA MET A 290 10.11 1.91 -16.07
C MET A 290 9.03 1.69 -15.03
N MET A 291 7.92 2.44 -15.07
CA MET A 291 6.80 2.20 -14.16
C MET A 291 6.14 0.83 -14.36
N ILE A 292 6.05 0.33 -15.60
CA ILE A 292 5.61 -1.05 -15.86
C ILE A 292 6.57 -2.04 -15.16
N MET A 293 7.87 -1.86 -15.32
CA MET A 293 8.88 -2.73 -14.70
C MET A 293 8.85 -2.65 -13.16
N VAL A 294 8.61 -1.47 -12.60
CA VAL A 294 8.36 -1.30 -11.14
C VAL A 294 7.17 -2.12 -10.70
N GLY A 295 6.07 -2.10 -11.45
CA GLY A 295 4.88 -2.90 -11.17
C GLY A 295 5.16 -4.41 -11.19
N ILE A 296 5.92 -4.87 -12.19
CA ILE A 296 6.37 -6.27 -12.30
C ILE A 296 7.18 -6.69 -11.09
N GLY A 297 8.20 -5.92 -10.73
CA GLY A 297 9.05 -6.22 -9.58
C GLY A 297 8.27 -6.20 -8.27
N ARG A 298 7.40 -5.21 -8.07
CA ARG A 298 6.58 -5.06 -6.87
C ARG A 298 5.68 -6.27 -6.61
N ILE A 299 4.91 -6.69 -7.62
CA ILE A 299 4.01 -7.84 -7.48
C ILE A 299 4.79 -9.15 -7.38
N GLY A 300 5.89 -9.28 -8.15
CA GLY A 300 6.76 -10.43 -8.09
C GLY A 300 7.30 -10.66 -6.68
N GLY A 301 7.86 -9.61 -6.08
CA GLY A 301 8.36 -9.64 -4.70
C GLY A 301 7.26 -9.91 -3.67
N ASN A 302 6.09 -9.24 -3.79
CA ASN A 302 4.99 -9.40 -2.86
C ASN A 302 4.41 -10.83 -2.89
N THR A 303 4.09 -11.34 -4.07
CA THR A 303 3.47 -12.68 -4.22
C THR A 303 4.42 -13.78 -3.77
N THR A 304 5.68 -13.74 -4.20
CA THR A 304 6.66 -14.76 -3.81
C THR A 304 7.05 -14.66 -2.34
N GLY A 305 7.18 -13.45 -1.79
CA GLY A 305 7.45 -13.23 -0.38
C GLY A 305 6.33 -13.79 0.51
N ASN A 306 5.07 -13.48 0.19
CA ASN A 306 3.91 -14.05 0.91
C ASN A 306 3.87 -15.59 0.82
N ALA A 307 4.10 -16.16 -0.36
CA ALA A 307 4.12 -17.60 -0.55
C ALA A 307 5.25 -18.26 0.29
N LEU A 308 6.45 -17.70 0.27
CA LEU A 308 7.59 -18.20 1.05
C LEU A 308 7.33 -18.16 2.56
N VAL A 309 6.74 -17.08 3.07
CA VAL A 309 6.36 -17.00 4.50
C VAL A 309 5.35 -18.09 4.84
N GLN A 310 4.32 -18.29 4.00
CA GLN A 310 3.28 -19.30 4.25
C GLN A 310 3.82 -20.72 4.20
N THR A 311 4.78 -21.02 3.31
CA THR A 311 5.36 -22.37 3.17
C THR A 311 6.41 -22.70 4.22
N HIS A 312 7.15 -21.69 4.73
CA HIS A 312 8.26 -21.91 5.67
C HIS A 312 7.92 -21.57 7.12
N THR A 313 6.69 -21.18 7.40
CA THR A 313 6.22 -20.94 8.77
C THR A 313 5.36 -22.11 9.23
N GLU A 314 5.65 -22.62 10.42
CA GLU A 314 4.84 -23.68 11.02
C GLU A 314 3.38 -23.24 11.19
N PRO A 315 2.40 -24.13 10.97
CA PRO A 315 0.97 -23.78 11.01
C PRO A 315 0.56 -23.09 12.31
N GLU A 316 1.19 -23.45 13.45
CA GLU A 316 0.92 -22.87 14.76
C GLU A 316 1.32 -21.39 14.85
N TYR A 317 2.41 -20.99 14.18
CA TYR A 317 2.95 -19.62 14.19
C TYR A 317 2.53 -18.77 12.99
N LEU A 318 1.91 -19.37 11.97
CA LEU A 318 1.56 -18.70 10.72
C LEU A 318 0.71 -17.45 10.96
N GLY A 319 -0.31 -17.51 11.79
CA GLY A 319 -1.15 -16.37 12.12
C GLY A 319 -0.37 -15.23 12.77
N ARG A 320 0.58 -15.55 13.67
CA ARG A 320 1.42 -14.57 14.37
C ARG A 320 2.40 -13.89 13.42
N VAL A 321 3.06 -14.67 12.55
CA VAL A 321 3.99 -14.15 11.53
C VAL A 321 3.26 -13.27 10.52
N MET A 322 2.08 -13.69 10.04
CA MET A 322 1.25 -12.90 9.12
C MET A 322 0.75 -11.59 9.75
N SER A 323 0.44 -11.59 11.05
CA SER A 323 0.09 -10.36 11.78
C SER A 323 1.28 -9.39 11.84
N ILE A 324 2.50 -9.89 12.05
CA ILE A 324 3.73 -9.08 12.00
C ILE A 324 3.95 -8.53 10.57
N MET A 325 3.67 -9.33 9.54
CA MET A 325 3.72 -8.84 8.15
C MET A 325 2.73 -7.69 7.90
N MET A 326 1.58 -7.65 8.56
CA MET A 326 0.64 -6.52 8.42
C MET A 326 1.21 -5.20 8.95
N LEU A 327 2.20 -5.21 9.86
CA LEU A 327 2.91 -4.00 10.28
C LEU A 327 3.66 -3.32 9.11
N ASN A 328 3.90 -4.04 8.01
CA ASN A 328 4.53 -3.49 6.81
C ASN A 328 3.79 -2.28 6.23
N PHE A 329 2.46 -2.25 6.34
CA PHE A 329 1.67 -1.08 5.90
C PHE A 329 2.02 0.18 6.70
N GLY A 330 2.26 0.03 7.99
CA GLY A 330 2.72 1.14 8.82
C GLY A 330 4.20 1.49 8.62
N LEU A 331 5.06 0.48 8.41
CA LEU A 331 6.49 0.70 8.12
C LEU A 331 6.69 1.48 6.81
N SER A 332 5.81 1.32 5.82
CA SER A 332 5.87 2.10 4.58
C SER A 332 5.81 3.61 4.83
N GLY A 333 5.05 4.05 5.84
CA GLY A 333 4.98 5.46 6.25
C GLY A 333 6.31 6.01 6.75
N LEU A 334 7.05 5.22 7.54
CA LEU A 334 8.40 5.59 7.99
C LEU A 334 9.36 5.71 6.81
N GLY A 335 9.39 4.71 5.92
CA GLY A 335 10.23 4.75 4.72
C GLY A 335 9.93 5.98 3.85
N THR A 336 8.65 6.31 3.67
CA THR A 336 8.22 7.48 2.90
C THR A 336 8.61 8.79 3.56
N PHE A 337 8.50 8.89 4.89
CA PHE A 337 8.92 10.10 5.62
C PHE A 337 10.43 10.33 5.47
N PHE A 338 11.25 9.30 5.68
CA PHE A 338 12.69 9.39 5.45
C PHE A 338 13.04 9.76 4.01
N ALA A 339 12.37 9.17 3.02
CA ALA A 339 12.57 9.53 1.63
C ALA A 339 12.15 10.97 1.32
N GLY A 340 11.10 11.49 1.96
CA GLY A 340 10.68 12.88 1.87
C GLY A 340 11.74 13.83 2.40
N VAL A 341 12.31 13.54 3.58
CA VAL A 341 13.44 14.31 4.16
C VAL A 341 14.66 14.26 3.24
N LEU A 342 15.02 13.10 2.72
CA LEU A 342 16.12 12.97 1.76
C LEU A 342 15.85 13.76 0.47
N ALA A 343 14.62 13.72 -0.04
CA ALA A 343 14.24 14.44 -1.26
C ALA A 343 14.38 15.96 -1.09
N GLU A 344 14.10 16.48 0.09
CA GLU A 344 14.22 17.92 0.40
C GLU A 344 15.68 18.34 0.66
N THR A 345 16.50 17.44 1.23
CA THR A 345 17.90 17.75 1.57
C THR A 345 18.86 17.59 0.41
N ILE A 346 18.68 16.57 -0.43
CA ILE A 346 19.59 16.28 -1.54
C ILE A 346 18.93 16.40 -2.92
N SER A 347 17.80 15.80 -3.16
CA SER A 347 16.81 15.93 -4.24
C SER A 347 15.97 14.64 -4.37
N ALA A 348 14.79 14.72 -5.00
CA ALA A 348 13.93 13.56 -5.19
C ALA A 348 14.55 12.44 -6.04
N PRO A 349 15.31 12.72 -7.14
CA PRO A 349 16.03 11.70 -7.89
C PRO A 349 17.03 10.90 -7.04
N TRP A 350 17.85 11.58 -6.24
CA TRP A 350 18.83 10.93 -5.37
C TRP A 350 18.17 10.20 -4.18
N ALA A 351 17.07 10.73 -3.65
CA ALA A 351 16.32 10.05 -2.59
C ALA A 351 15.77 8.70 -3.08
N ILE A 352 15.05 8.68 -4.19
CA ILE A 352 14.47 7.43 -4.73
C ILE A 352 15.54 6.55 -5.37
N GLY A 353 16.41 7.12 -6.20
CA GLY A 353 17.48 6.38 -6.87
C GLY A 353 18.48 5.77 -5.88
N GLY A 354 18.89 6.52 -4.86
CA GLY A 354 19.80 6.06 -3.81
C GLY A 354 19.21 4.92 -2.98
N LEU A 355 17.95 5.07 -2.51
CA LEU A 355 17.25 3.99 -1.79
C LEU A 355 17.09 2.75 -2.67
N ALA A 356 16.79 2.90 -3.95
CA ALA A 356 16.69 1.80 -4.90
C ALA A 356 18.06 1.12 -5.14
N MET A 357 19.15 1.88 -5.21
CA MET A 357 20.51 1.31 -5.30
C MET A 357 20.87 0.46 -4.07
N VAL A 358 20.47 0.92 -2.87
CA VAL A 358 20.65 0.12 -1.64
C VAL A 358 19.86 -1.19 -1.73
N LEU A 359 18.61 -1.16 -2.23
CA LEU A 359 17.82 -2.37 -2.43
C LEU A 359 18.46 -3.34 -3.41
N ILE A 360 19.00 -2.83 -4.53
CA ILE A 360 19.75 -3.64 -5.50
C ILE A 360 20.96 -4.26 -4.82
N GLY A 361 21.75 -3.47 -4.09
CA GLY A 361 22.96 -3.93 -3.41
C GLY A 361 22.69 -5.06 -2.41
N ILE A 362 21.66 -4.90 -1.56
CA ILE A 362 21.24 -5.92 -0.59
C ILE A 362 20.77 -7.20 -1.32
N SER A 363 19.99 -7.05 -2.39
CA SER A 363 19.46 -8.19 -3.14
C SER A 363 20.56 -8.92 -3.91
N LEU A 364 21.49 -8.21 -4.56
CA LEU A 364 22.66 -8.79 -5.22
C LEU A 364 23.59 -9.48 -4.22
N PHE A 365 23.85 -8.85 -3.08
CA PHE A 365 24.62 -9.48 -2.00
C PHE A 365 24.00 -10.84 -1.61
N ALA A 366 22.70 -10.90 -1.46
CA ALA A 366 22.02 -12.15 -1.13
C ALA A 366 22.12 -13.20 -2.25
N VAL A 367 21.99 -12.80 -3.51
CA VAL A 367 22.15 -13.71 -4.66
C VAL A 367 23.54 -14.32 -4.69
N ILE A 368 24.58 -13.53 -4.40
CA ILE A 368 25.99 -13.96 -4.49
C ILE A 368 26.40 -14.74 -3.24
N PHE A 369 26.17 -14.19 -2.05
CA PHE A 369 26.73 -14.67 -0.79
C PHE A 369 25.81 -15.58 0.03
N LEU A 370 24.52 -15.70 -0.34
CA LEU A 370 23.57 -16.58 0.34
C LEU A 370 23.05 -17.71 -0.58
N PRO A 371 23.93 -18.63 -1.05
CA PRO A 371 23.52 -19.68 -1.99
C PRO A 371 22.48 -20.64 -1.43
N GLY A 372 22.43 -20.82 -0.10
CA GLY A 372 21.40 -21.60 0.58
C GLY A 372 20.03 -20.95 0.47
N PHE A 373 19.94 -19.62 0.61
CA PHE A 373 18.67 -18.89 0.51
C PHE A 373 18.08 -18.92 -0.90
N ARG A 374 18.87 -18.68 -1.94
CA ARG A 374 18.37 -18.66 -3.33
C ARG A 374 17.82 -20.01 -3.83
N LYS A 375 18.12 -21.12 -3.15
CA LYS A 375 17.63 -22.47 -3.48
C LYS A 375 16.31 -22.81 -2.79
N ILE A 376 15.80 -21.94 -1.94
CA ILE A 376 14.56 -22.15 -1.20
C ILE A 376 13.37 -22.03 -2.17
N ASP A 377 12.47 -23.02 -2.08
CA ASP A 377 11.25 -23.15 -2.90
C ASP A 377 10.01 -22.61 -2.17
#